data_251015f7e9ffabd544026bba9279f0a5
#
_entry.id   251015f7e9ffabd544026bba9279f0a5
#
_cell.length_a   1.000
_cell.length_b   1.000
_cell.length_c   1.000
_cell.angle_alpha   90.00
_cell.angle_beta   90.00
_cell.angle_gamma   90.00
#
_symmetry.space_group_name_H-M   'P 1'
#
loop_
_entity.id
_entity.type
_entity.pdbx_description
1 polymer ?
#
loop_
_entity_poly.entity_id
_entity_poly.type
_entity_poly.pdbx_seq_one_letter_code
_entity_poly.pdbx_strand_id
1 'polypeptide(L)'
;MSLSLDRKTLEEFDKKLISDLRKSLDAAGTTASGKTKESLKSDITLDSYKLYGRKFIFGLEYGRKPTSGGGNGSLKGIILKWINAKGIIPKDKISKNTLAFLIARKIHREGDLLHRTNQNYRKMNKPTGIINSVINDGRIEALSKRLILDLVKSAKTEIYANDN
;
A
#
# COMPACT_ATOMS: atom_id res chain seq x y z
N MET A 1 -23.24 -10.97 -26.49
CA MET A 1 -23.11 -11.35 -25.06
C MET A 1 -21.95 -10.56 -24.47
N SER A 2 -22.20 -9.74 -23.47
CA SER A 2 -21.13 -9.07 -22.71
C SER A 2 -20.87 -9.93 -21.47
N LEU A 3 -19.75 -10.66 -21.48
CA LEU A 3 -19.26 -11.38 -20.29
C LEU A 3 -18.79 -10.33 -19.29
N SER A 4 -19.60 -9.99 -18.30
CA SER A 4 -19.23 -9.10 -17.21
C SER A 4 -18.63 -9.92 -16.06
N LEU A 5 -17.58 -9.38 -15.43
CA LEU A 5 -17.05 -9.94 -14.20
C LEU A 5 -18.13 -9.96 -13.10
N ASP A 6 -18.19 -11.03 -12.31
CA ASP A 6 -19.13 -11.06 -11.19
C ASP A 6 -18.77 -9.97 -10.16
N ARG A 7 -19.57 -8.93 -10.16
CA ARG A 7 -19.38 -7.75 -9.32
C ARG A 7 -19.39 -8.11 -7.84
N LYS A 8 -20.25 -9.05 -7.43
CA LYS A 8 -20.36 -9.49 -6.02
C LYS A 8 -19.04 -10.13 -5.55
N THR A 9 -18.47 -11.00 -6.37
CA THR A 9 -17.18 -11.64 -6.09
C THR A 9 -16.05 -10.59 -5.97
N LEU A 10 -16.04 -9.58 -6.83
CA LEU A 10 -15.07 -8.49 -6.74
C LEU A 10 -15.25 -7.61 -5.50
N GLU A 11 -16.48 -7.30 -5.12
CA GLU A 11 -16.79 -6.53 -3.91
C GLU A 11 -16.40 -7.28 -2.62
N GLU A 12 -16.63 -8.60 -2.56
CA GLU A 12 -16.19 -9.44 -1.45
C GLU A 12 -14.67 -9.50 -1.34
N PHE A 13 -14.00 -9.67 -2.48
CA PHE A 13 -12.55 -9.64 -2.57
C PHE A 13 -11.98 -8.30 -2.11
N ASP A 14 -12.54 -7.19 -2.57
CA ASP A 14 -12.15 -5.84 -2.23
C ASP A 14 -12.24 -5.56 -0.73
N LYS A 15 -13.38 -5.84 -0.13
CA LYS A 15 -13.58 -5.66 1.32
C LYS A 15 -12.52 -6.40 2.13
N LYS A 16 -12.23 -7.66 1.75
CA LYS A 16 -11.21 -8.47 2.42
C LYS A 16 -9.80 -7.93 2.16
N LEU A 17 -9.48 -7.55 0.93
CA LEU A 17 -8.18 -7.01 0.54
C LEU A 17 -7.86 -5.72 1.30
N ILE A 18 -8.78 -4.75 1.30
CA ILE A 18 -8.60 -3.48 2.01
C ILE A 18 -8.49 -3.69 3.53
N SER A 19 -9.30 -4.59 4.09
CA SER A 19 -9.21 -4.95 5.51
C SER A 19 -7.85 -5.53 5.88
N ASP A 20 -7.34 -6.47 5.08
CA ASP A 20 -6.05 -7.12 5.34
C ASP A 20 -4.87 -6.15 5.15
N LEU A 21 -4.93 -5.26 4.17
CA LEU A 21 -3.94 -4.19 4.01
C LEU A 21 -3.92 -3.23 5.20
N ARG A 22 -5.08 -2.87 5.72
CA ARG A 22 -5.18 -2.02 6.92
C ARG A 22 -4.58 -2.71 8.14
N LYS A 23 -4.86 -4.00 8.34
CA LYS A 23 -4.27 -4.81 9.41
C LYS A 23 -2.75 -4.91 9.27
N SER A 24 -2.25 -5.14 8.06
CA SER A 24 -0.81 -5.21 7.79
C SER A 24 -0.10 -3.89 8.11
N LEU A 25 -0.71 -2.75 7.74
CA LEU A 25 -0.20 -1.42 8.10
C LEU A 25 -0.16 -1.19 9.62
N ASP A 26 -1.16 -1.68 10.35
CA ASP A 26 -1.20 -1.58 11.82
C ASP A 26 -0.14 -2.48 12.48
N ALA A 27 -0.05 -3.73 12.05
CA ALA A 27 0.94 -4.70 12.54
C ALA A 27 2.38 -4.20 12.34
N ALA A 28 2.65 -3.50 11.24
CA ALA A 28 3.95 -2.90 10.97
C ALA A 28 4.25 -1.65 11.84
N GLY A 29 3.32 -1.19 12.67
CA GLY A 29 3.51 -0.01 13.54
C GLY A 29 3.73 1.31 12.77
N THR A 30 3.44 1.32 11.47
CA THR A 30 3.71 2.46 10.58
C THR A 30 2.63 3.55 10.66
N THR A 31 1.53 3.26 11.35
CA THR A 31 0.39 4.18 11.47
C THR A 31 0.75 5.33 12.42
N ALA A 32 0.74 6.56 11.90
CA ALA A 32 0.86 7.78 12.70
C ALA A 32 -0.45 8.58 12.72
N SER A 33 -0.92 8.99 11.54
CA SER A 33 -2.14 9.81 11.39
C SER A 33 -3.34 9.05 10.81
N GLY A 34 -3.21 7.77 10.49
CA GLY A 34 -4.26 6.97 9.85
C GLY A 34 -4.49 7.25 8.34
N LYS A 35 -4.04 8.39 7.85
CA LYS A 35 -4.33 8.87 6.48
C LYS A 35 -3.95 7.90 5.36
N THR A 36 -2.95 7.04 5.56
CA THR A 36 -2.57 6.03 4.56
C THR A 36 -3.61 4.93 4.49
N LYS A 37 -4.13 4.48 5.64
CA LYS A 37 -5.22 3.49 5.70
C LYS A 37 -6.53 4.03 5.12
N GLU A 38 -6.86 5.28 5.45
CA GLU A 38 -8.06 5.96 4.95
C GLU A 38 -8.02 6.19 3.44
N SER A 39 -6.81 6.32 2.87
CA SER A 39 -6.64 6.54 1.43
C SER A 39 -6.82 5.30 0.56
N LEU A 40 -6.93 4.11 1.16
CA LEU A 40 -7.16 2.87 0.42
C LEU A 40 -8.60 2.87 -0.10
N LYS A 41 -8.75 2.92 -1.41
CA LYS A 41 -10.01 2.92 -2.15
C LYS A 41 -9.89 2.01 -3.35
N SER A 42 -10.99 1.44 -3.75
CA SER A 42 -11.08 0.65 -4.98
C SER A 42 -12.04 1.27 -5.97
N ASP A 43 -11.86 0.91 -7.21
CA ASP A 43 -12.78 1.16 -8.31
C ASP A 43 -13.03 -0.17 -9.02
N ILE A 44 -14.29 -0.58 -9.08
CA ILE A 44 -14.74 -1.84 -9.66
C ILE A 44 -15.63 -1.51 -10.84
N THR A 45 -15.15 -1.83 -12.04
CA THR A 45 -15.91 -1.72 -13.27
C THR A 45 -16.30 -3.11 -13.78
N LEU A 46 -17.02 -3.18 -14.91
CA LEU A 46 -17.45 -4.45 -15.52
C LEU A 46 -16.27 -5.33 -15.97
N ASP A 47 -15.13 -4.73 -16.25
CA ASP A 47 -13.95 -5.36 -16.86
C ASP A 47 -12.66 -5.18 -16.04
N SER A 48 -12.69 -4.37 -14.98
CA SER A 48 -11.48 -4.09 -14.22
C SER A 48 -11.71 -3.86 -12.74
N TYR A 49 -10.69 -4.22 -11.96
CA TYR A 49 -10.54 -3.88 -10.56
C TYR A 49 -9.28 -3.03 -10.36
N LYS A 50 -9.40 -1.86 -9.74
CA LYS A 50 -8.30 -0.96 -9.46
C LYS A 50 -8.27 -0.61 -7.98
N LEU A 51 -7.11 -0.77 -7.35
CA LEU A 51 -6.86 -0.36 -5.96
C LEU A 51 -6.01 0.91 -5.95
N TYR A 52 -6.46 1.92 -5.25
CA TYR A 52 -5.79 3.20 -5.07
C TYR A 52 -5.35 3.40 -3.63
N GLY A 53 -4.26 4.11 -3.46
CA GLY A 53 -3.75 4.52 -2.16
C GLY A 53 -2.73 5.63 -2.31
N ARG A 54 -2.31 6.21 -1.19
CA ARG A 54 -1.26 7.22 -1.19
C ARG A 54 0.06 6.61 -1.65
N LYS A 55 0.82 7.32 -2.50
CA LYS A 55 2.16 6.91 -2.98
C LYS A 55 3.13 6.54 -1.85
N PHE A 56 2.91 7.06 -0.66
CA PHE A 56 3.71 6.79 0.52
C PHE A 56 3.74 5.30 0.91
N ILE A 57 2.71 4.53 0.56
CA ILE A 57 2.64 3.09 0.89
C ILE A 57 3.81 2.29 0.28
N PHE A 58 4.27 2.67 -0.90
CA PHE A 58 5.44 2.05 -1.53
C PHE A 58 6.74 2.37 -0.79
N GLY A 59 6.84 3.56 -0.20
CA GLY A 59 7.96 3.90 0.67
C GLY A 59 8.01 3.07 1.95
N LEU A 60 6.84 2.64 2.45
CA LEU A 60 6.76 1.73 3.60
C LEU A 60 7.20 0.32 3.23
N GLU A 61 6.94 -0.12 2.01
CA GLU A 61 7.30 -1.46 1.52
C GLU A 61 8.78 -1.59 1.16
N TYR A 62 9.30 -0.64 0.38
CA TYR A 62 10.63 -0.74 -0.24
C TYR A 62 11.66 0.24 0.30
N GLY A 63 11.24 1.17 1.15
CA GLY A 63 12.08 2.28 1.57
C GLY A 63 12.17 3.40 0.52
N ARG A 64 12.70 4.52 0.95
CA ARG A 64 12.92 5.70 0.11
C ARG A 64 14.40 5.86 -0.19
N LYS A 65 14.74 5.84 -1.47
CA LYS A 65 16.11 6.11 -1.98
C LYS A 65 16.54 7.55 -1.70
N PRO A 66 17.86 7.82 -1.67
CA PRO A 66 18.39 9.18 -1.72
C PRO A 66 17.83 9.96 -2.91
N THR A 67 17.70 11.26 -2.77
CA THR A 67 17.28 12.14 -3.86
C THR A 67 18.42 13.09 -4.19
N SER A 68 18.87 13.07 -5.46
CA SER A 68 19.78 14.08 -5.97
C SER A 68 19.00 15.37 -6.23
N GLY A 69 19.27 16.41 -5.47
CA GLY A 69 18.64 17.72 -5.62
C GLY A 69 17.97 18.20 -4.35
N GLY A 70 18.04 19.50 -4.12
CA GLY A 70 17.43 20.15 -2.98
C GLY A 70 15.92 19.96 -3.03
N GLY A 71 15.38 19.13 -2.15
CA GLY A 71 13.92 18.99 -2.03
C GLY A 71 13.33 20.35 -1.63
N ASN A 72 12.18 20.68 -2.20
CA ASN A 72 11.42 21.91 -1.94
C ASN A 72 10.90 22.05 -0.48
N GLY A 73 11.64 21.57 0.52
CA GLY A 73 11.26 21.64 1.93
C GLY A 73 10.06 20.79 2.35
N SER A 74 9.35 20.18 1.40
CA SER A 74 8.13 19.41 1.65
C SER A 74 8.36 18.21 2.58
N LEU A 75 9.52 17.54 2.48
CA LEU A 75 9.83 16.39 3.35
C LEU A 75 9.98 16.82 4.82
N LYS A 76 10.61 17.96 5.11
CA LYS A 76 10.70 18.51 6.47
C LYS A 76 9.30 18.69 7.07
N GLY A 77 8.38 19.29 6.32
CA GLY A 77 7.00 19.48 6.77
C GLY A 77 6.26 18.15 7.04
N ILE A 78 6.48 17.15 6.19
CA ILE A 78 5.93 15.80 6.38
C ILE A 78 6.49 15.16 7.66
N ILE A 79 7.80 15.22 7.86
CA ILE A 79 8.46 14.68 9.06
C ILE A 79 8.02 15.41 10.33
N LEU A 80 7.86 16.73 10.29
CA LEU A 80 7.35 17.50 11.42
C LEU A 80 5.92 17.07 11.82
N LYS A 81 5.06 16.86 10.84
CA LYS A 81 3.70 16.33 11.09
C LYS A 81 3.76 14.91 11.69
N TRP A 82 4.66 14.06 11.22
CA TRP A 82 4.87 12.73 11.75
C TRP A 82 5.39 12.75 13.18
N ILE A 83 6.39 13.60 13.52
CA ILE A 83 6.92 13.79 14.86
C ILE A 83 5.79 14.19 15.83
N ASN A 84 4.93 15.13 15.42
CA ASN A 84 3.80 15.56 16.23
C ASN A 84 2.75 14.46 16.41
N ALA A 85 2.40 13.74 15.34
CA ALA A 85 1.42 12.66 15.39
C ALA A 85 1.87 11.47 16.24
N LYS A 86 3.20 11.21 16.30
CA LYS A 86 3.79 10.16 17.15
C LYS A 86 4.10 10.63 18.57
N GLY A 87 3.92 11.90 18.90
CA GLY A 87 4.25 12.45 20.21
C GLY A 87 5.75 12.42 20.54
N ILE A 88 6.62 12.44 19.49
CA ILE A 88 8.06 12.34 19.70
C ILE A 88 8.59 13.60 20.41
N ILE A 89 9.29 13.39 21.51
CA ILE A 89 10.00 14.43 22.26
C ILE A 89 11.49 14.34 21.85
N PRO A 90 12.05 15.40 21.23
CA PRO A 90 13.46 15.40 20.87
C PRO A 90 14.36 15.34 22.11
N LYS A 91 15.47 14.59 22.00
CA LYS A 91 16.56 14.62 22.97
C LYS A 91 17.42 15.88 22.75
N ASP A 92 18.33 16.14 23.70
CA ASP A 92 19.37 17.20 23.57
C ASP A 92 18.84 18.63 23.39
N LYS A 93 17.67 18.96 23.96
CA LYS A 93 17.06 20.31 23.95
C LYS A 93 16.85 20.91 22.55
N ILE A 94 16.88 20.11 21.47
CA ILE A 94 16.61 20.60 20.13
C ILE A 94 15.09 20.73 19.90
N SER A 95 14.70 21.66 19.03
CA SER A 95 13.28 21.82 18.68
C SER A 95 12.80 20.67 17.76
N LYS A 96 11.49 20.38 17.79
CA LYS A 96 10.88 19.43 16.83
C LYS A 96 11.13 19.82 15.38
N ASN A 97 11.21 21.11 15.12
CA ASN A 97 11.49 21.65 13.79
C ASN A 97 12.93 21.36 13.35
N THR A 98 13.88 21.49 14.26
CA THR A 98 15.29 21.15 14.05
C THR A 98 15.43 19.64 13.83
N LEU A 99 14.78 18.83 14.67
CA LEU A 99 14.78 17.36 14.49
C LEU A 99 14.21 16.97 13.12
N ALA A 100 13.09 17.57 12.72
CA ALA A 100 12.49 17.32 11.42
C ALA A 100 13.42 17.68 10.25
N PHE A 101 14.15 18.78 10.37
CA PHE A 101 15.15 19.19 9.39
C PHE A 101 16.31 18.18 9.29
N LEU A 102 16.86 17.76 10.42
CA LEU A 102 17.97 16.79 10.47
C LEU A 102 17.56 15.43 9.86
N ILE A 103 16.39 14.93 10.21
CA ILE A 103 15.85 13.69 9.65
C ILE A 103 15.64 13.83 8.15
N ALA A 104 14.99 14.90 7.70
CA ALA A 104 14.73 15.15 6.28
C ALA A 104 16.05 15.23 5.48
N ARG A 105 17.04 15.97 5.99
CA ARG A 105 18.38 16.08 5.38
C ARG A 105 19.05 14.72 5.24
N LYS A 106 18.99 13.89 6.30
CA LYS A 106 19.57 12.54 6.28
C LYS A 106 18.88 11.65 5.25
N ILE A 107 17.54 11.68 5.19
CA ILE A 107 16.76 10.91 4.19
C ILE A 107 17.09 11.38 2.77
N HIS A 108 17.23 12.66 2.54
CA HIS A 108 17.63 13.17 1.21
C HIS A 108 19.00 12.68 0.81
N ARG A 109 19.97 12.67 1.72
CA ARG A 109 21.36 12.31 1.44
C ARG A 109 21.58 10.80 1.34
N GLU A 110 20.95 10.02 2.20
CA GLU A 110 21.28 8.61 2.43
C GLU A 110 20.10 7.65 2.17
N GLY A 111 18.93 8.18 1.90
CA GLY A 111 17.69 7.41 1.94
C GLY A 111 17.14 7.22 3.36
N ASP A 112 15.99 6.60 3.49
CA ASP A 112 15.42 6.28 4.80
C ASP A 112 16.14 5.07 5.45
N LEU A 113 15.73 4.74 6.67
CA LEU A 113 16.37 3.66 7.43
C LEU A 113 16.24 2.31 6.70
N LEU A 114 15.06 2.01 6.15
CA LEU A 114 14.83 0.76 5.44
C LEU A 114 15.74 0.62 4.21
N HIS A 115 15.85 1.68 3.41
CA HIS A 115 16.74 1.71 2.26
C HIS A 115 18.21 1.50 2.66
N ARG A 116 18.68 2.18 3.69
CA ARG A 116 20.07 2.07 4.18
C ARG A 116 20.36 0.67 4.75
N THR A 117 19.44 0.09 5.49
CA THR A 117 19.56 -1.26 6.05
C THR A 117 19.68 -2.27 4.93
N ASN A 118 18.84 -2.18 3.91
CA ASN A 118 18.87 -3.09 2.76
C ASN A 118 20.17 -2.99 1.96
N GLN A 119 20.75 -1.80 1.82
CA GLN A 119 22.03 -1.60 1.14
C GLN A 119 23.21 -2.18 1.93
N ASN A 120 23.26 -1.94 3.25
CA ASN A 120 24.36 -2.40 4.09
C ASN A 120 24.45 -3.94 4.15
N TYR A 121 23.35 -4.64 4.00
CA TYR A 121 23.34 -6.11 4.01
C TYR A 121 23.61 -6.75 2.65
N ARG A 122 23.89 -5.98 1.59
CA ARG A 122 24.06 -6.46 0.20
C ARG A 122 22.98 -7.46 -0.25
N LYS A 123 21.91 -7.59 0.50
CA LYS A 123 20.77 -8.44 0.19
C LYS A 123 19.72 -7.53 -0.41
N MET A 124 19.47 -7.78 -1.69
CA MET A 124 18.37 -7.22 -2.47
C MET A 124 17.30 -6.55 -1.62
N ASN A 125 16.79 -5.41 -2.07
CA ASN A 125 15.64 -4.72 -1.51
C ASN A 125 14.60 -5.71 -0.97
N LYS A 126 14.77 -6.18 0.25
CA LYS A 126 13.74 -7.01 0.86
C LYS A 126 12.60 -6.10 1.22
N PRO A 127 11.45 -6.26 0.60
CA PRO A 127 10.25 -5.53 0.99
C PRO A 127 9.93 -5.83 2.46
N THR A 128 9.29 -4.90 3.14
CA THR A 128 8.83 -5.14 4.53
C THR A 128 7.76 -6.20 4.61
N GLY A 129 7.11 -6.50 3.50
CA GLY A 129 5.99 -7.42 3.43
C GLY A 129 4.64 -6.80 3.75
N ILE A 130 4.56 -5.49 3.98
CA ILE A 130 3.30 -4.80 4.28
C ILE A 130 2.30 -4.97 3.14
N ILE A 131 2.75 -4.82 1.90
CA ILE A 131 1.92 -4.99 0.70
C ILE A 131 2.02 -6.42 0.20
N ASN A 132 3.23 -6.94 0.03
CA ASN A 132 3.47 -8.21 -0.63
C ASN A 132 2.94 -9.43 0.14
N SER A 133 2.79 -9.34 1.48
CA SER A 133 2.12 -10.39 2.25
C SER A 133 0.62 -10.47 1.96
N VAL A 134 0.02 -9.36 1.55
CA VAL A 134 -1.42 -9.25 1.30
C VAL A 134 -1.74 -9.35 -0.19
N ILE A 135 -0.98 -8.65 -1.04
CA ILE A 135 -1.11 -8.70 -2.50
C ILE A 135 0.01 -9.59 -3.03
N ASN A 136 -0.31 -10.84 -3.26
CA ASN A 136 0.62 -11.86 -3.75
C ASN A 136 -0.03 -12.72 -4.84
N ASP A 137 0.80 -13.46 -5.57
CA ASP A 137 0.35 -14.27 -6.70
C ASP A 137 -0.73 -15.28 -6.31
N GLY A 138 -0.60 -15.92 -5.15
CA GLY A 138 -1.59 -16.89 -4.67
C GLY A 138 -2.97 -16.27 -4.45
N ARG A 139 -3.03 -15.02 -3.96
CA ARG A 139 -4.31 -14.31 -3.78
C ARG A 139 -4.91 -13.90 -5.13
N ILE A 140 -4.09 -13.46 -6.07
CA ILE A 140 -4.55 -13.10 -7.42
C ILE A 140 -5.03 -14.34 -8.17
N GLU A 141 -4.31 -15.44 -8.08
CA GLU A 141 -4.71 -16.72 -8.68
C GLU A 141 -6.03 -17.24 -8.11
N ALA A 142 -6.21 -17.17 -6.79
CA ALA A 142 -7.47 -17.56 -6.15
C ALA A 142 -8.67 -16.72 -6.63
N LEU A 143 -8.47 -15.40 -6.80
CA LEU A 143 -9.50 -14.52 -7.38
C LEU A 143 -9.80 -14.91 -8.81
N SER A 144 -8.77 -15.10 -9.64
CA SER A 144 -8.93 -15.47 -11.06
C SER A 144 -9.71 -16.78 -11.22
N LYS A 145 -9.37 -17.81 -10.44
CA LYS A 145 -10.09 -19.09 -10.43
C LYS A 145 -11.57 -18.92 -10.09
N ARG A 146 -11.88 -18.08 -9.07
CA ARG A 146 -13.28 -17.83 -8.67
C ARG A 146 -14.05 -17.11 -9.77
N LEU A 147 -13.47 -16.07 -10.37
CA LEU A 147 -14.12 -15.34 -11.47
C LEU A 147 -14.39 -16.24 -12.69
N ILE A 148 -13.45 -17.11 -13.05
CA ILE A 148 -13.66 -18.09 -14.13
C ILE A 148 -14.82 -19.03 -13.81
N LEU A 149 -14.90 -19.55 -12.58
CA LEU A 149 -16.00 -20.42 -12.18
C LEU A 149 -17.36 -19.71 -12.23
N ASP A 150 -17.42 -18.45 -11.82
CA ASP A 150 -18.64 -17.66 -11.84
C ASP A 150 -19.06 -17.37 -13.30
N LEU A 151 -18.13 -17.07 -14.20
CA LEU A 151 -18.39 -16.92 -15.63
C LEU A 151 -18.92 -18.22 -16.27
N VAL A 152 -18.32 -19.37 -15.95
CA VAL A 152 -18.75 -20.67 -16.47
C VAL A 152 -20.18 -21.00 -15.99
N LYS A 153 -20.50 -20.71 -14.72
CA LYS A 153 -21.84 -20.91 -14.17
C LYS A 153 -22.88 -20.03 -14.89
N SER A 154 -22.56 -18.73 -15.07
CA SER A 154 -23.44 -17.81 -15.75
C SER A 154 -23.70 -18.23 -17.20
N ALA A 155 -22.64 -18.62 -17.94
CA ALA A 155 -22.77 -19.10 -19.31
C ALA A 155 -23.64 -20.38 -19.41
N LYS A 156 -23.46 -21.33 -18.48
CA LYS A 156 -24.31 -22.54 -18.44
C LYS A 156 -25.78 -22.18 -18.20
N THR A 157 -26.06 -21.27 -17.25
CA THR A 157 -27.43 -20.84 -16.97
C THR A 157 -28.10 -20.20 -18.18
N GLU A 158 -27.38 -19.37 -18.94
CA GLU A 158 -27.90 -18.75 -20.16
C GLU A 158 -28.18 -19.79 -21.25
N ILE A 159 -27.31 -20.78 -21.44
CA ILE A 159 -27.51 -21.86 -22.42
C ILE A 159 -28.79 -22.64 -22.11
N TYR A 160 -28.92 -23.11 -20.87
CA TYR A 160 -30.10 -23.92 -20.47
C TYR A 160 -31.41 -23.11 -20.42
N ALA A 161 -31.34 -21.78 -20.24
CA ALA A 161 -32.50 -20.92 -20.29
C ALA A 161 -33.00 -20.68 -21.72
N ASN A 162 -32.16 -20.82 -22.74
CA ASN A 162 -32.51 -20.65 -24.14
C ASN A 162 -32.98 -21.96 -24.81
N ASP A 163 -32.80 -23.11 -24.16
CA ASP A 163 -33.20 -24.43 -24.67
C ASP A 163 -34.64 -24.83 -24.24
N ASN A 164 -35.36 -23.99 -23.50
CA ASN A 164 -36.77 -24.13 -23.10
C ASN A 164 -37.61 -23.01 -23.73
#